data_5a2a23e249bc2e197cd3572e4de208d9
#
_entry.id   5a2a23e249bc2e197cd3572e4de208d9
#
_cell.length_a   1.000
_cell.length_b   1.000
_cell.length_c   1.000
_cell.angle_alpha   90.00
_cell.angle_beta   90.00
_cell.angle_gamma   90.00
#
_symmetry.space_group_name_H-M   'P 1'
#
loop_
_entity.id
_entity.type
_entity.pdbx_description
1 polymer ?
#
loop_
_entity_poly.entity_id
_entity_poly.type
_entity_poly.pdbx_seq_one_letter_code
_entity_poly.pdbx_strand_id
1 'polypeptide(L)'
;MQDITYNPDKRKLLSCLAHGAIFFSTALFSIGIPIVISIISDDAVVKENAKESINFHLNVWFWATVIGVPLGIISWITFGLGGIVFFPVVALGFAIHWGLTIWAIAHALGDSGTSFRYPFIFRLF
;
A
#
# COMPACT_ATOMS: atom_id res chain seq x y z
N MET A 1 2.88 -31.52 17.48
CA MET A 1 3.97 -31.14 16.57
C MET A 1 3.82 -29.67 16.28
N GLN A 2 4.67 -28.84 16.85
CA GLN A 2 4.64 -27.42 16.52
C GLN A 2 5.09 -27.27 15.06
N ASP A 3 4.24 -26.61 14.28
CA ASP A 3 4.55 -26.30 12.89
C ASP A 3 5.80 -25.42 12.88
N ILE A 4 6.93 -25.96 12.44
CA ILE A 4 8.25 -25.32 12.45
C ILE A 4 8.25 -24.02 11.61
N THR A 5 7.21 -23.83 10.80
CA THR A 5 7.05 -22.67 9.90
C THR A 5 6.37 -21.47 10.56
N TYR A 6 5.67 -21.66 11.69
CA TYR A 6 4.96 -20.58 12.36
C TYR A 6 5.83 -19.87 13.40
N ASN A 7 6.23 -18.65 13.07
CA ASN A 7 6.88 -17.73 14.02
C ASN A 7 6.07 -16.42 14.04
N PRO A 8 5.36 -16.11 15.12
CA PRO A 8 4.48 -14.93 15.21
C PRO A 8 5.25 -13.62 15.07
N ASP A 9 6.46 -13.52 15.58
CA ASP A 9 7.27 -12.31 15.48
C ASP A 9 7.78 -12.09 14.06
N LYS A 10 8.23 -13.17 13.40
CA LYS A 10 8.61 -13.12 11.98
C LYS A 10 7.42 -12.74 11.11
N ARG A 11 6.24 -13.30 11.39
CA ARG A 11 5.01 -12.97 10.66
C ARG A 11 4.66 -11.49 10.81
N LYS A 12 4.66 -10.96 12.03
CA LYS A 12 4.42 -9.53 12.30
C LYS A 12 5.41 -8.66 11.56
N LEU A 13 6.70 -8.96 11.68
CA LEU A 13 7.76 -8.20 11.03
C LEU A 13 7.58 -8.15 9.51
N LEU A 14 7.41 -9.29 8.86
CA LEU A 14 7.29 -9.36 7.40
C LEU A 14 6.00 -8.72 6.89
N SER A 15 4.88 -8.86 7.62
CA SER A 15 3.62 -8.19 7.28
C SER A 15 3.74 -6.68 7.43
N CYS A 16 4.38 -6.19 8.50
CA CYS A 16 4.65 -4.77 8.68
C CYS A 16 5.60 -4.22 7.61
N LEU A 17 6.63 -4.96 7.22
CA LEU A 17 7.53 -4.58 6.14
C LEU A 17 6.80 -4.52 4.79
N ALA A 18 5.91 -5.47 4.52
CA ALA A 18 5.12 -5.48 3.30
C ALA A 18 4.25 -4.23 3.17
N HIS A 19 3.55 -3.82 4.22
CA HIS A 19 2.74 -2.61 4.22
C HIS A 19 3.57 -1.34 4.40
N GLY A 20 4.65 -1.40 5.18
CA GLY A 20 5.52 -0.25 5.47
C GLY A 20 6.54 0.06 4.37
N ALA A 21 6.66 -0.76 3.35
CA ALA A 21 7.57 -0.54 2.22
C ALA A 21 7.39 0.81 1.54
N ILE A 22 6.17 1.37 1.62
CA ILE A 22 5.82 2.68 1.10
C ILE A 22 6.62 3.82 1.75
N PHE A 23 7.04 3.68 3.01
CA PHE A 23 7.83 4.72 3.68
C PHE A 23 9.23 4.88 3.09
N PHE A 24 9.70 3.90 2.36
CA PHE A 24 10.98 3.93 1.65
C PHE A 24 10.84 4.46 0.21
N SER A 25 9.73 5.00 -0.10
CA SER A 25 9.16 5.72 -1.22
C SER A 25 10.02 6.03 -2.46
N THR A 26 10.55 5.01 -3.08
CA THR A 26 10.62 5.03 -4.53
C THR A 26 9.66 3.96 -5.03
N ALA A 27 9.02 4.20 -6.18
CA ALA A 27 8.05 3.28 -6.77
C ALA A 27 8.58 1.83 -6.85
N LEU A 28 9.89 1.65 -6.98
CA LEU A 28 10.55 0.35 -7.02
C LEU A 28 10.54 -0.36 -5.66
N PHE A 29 10.77 0.35 -4.54
CA PHE A 29 10.81 -0.27 -3.22
C PHE A 29 9.41 -0.54 -2.67
N SER A 30 8.44 0.33 -2.93
CA SER A 30 7.08 0.16 -2.42
C SER A 30 6.37 -1.07 -3.00
N ILE A 31 6.73 -1.50 -4.20
CA ILE A 31 6.24 -2.75 -4.80
C ILE A 31 7.29 -3.86 -4.73
N GLY A 32 8.57 -3.56 -4.92
CA GLY A 32 9.64 -4.53 -4.93
C GLY A 32 9.76 -5.32 -3.62
N ILE A 33 9.68 -4.64 -2.48
CA ILE A 33 9.75 -5.30 -1.16
C ILE A 33 8.58 -6.29 -0.96
N PRO A 34 7.30 -5.90 -1.16
CA PRO A 34 6.21 -6.86 -1.07
C PRO A 34 6.30 -8.02 -2.06
N ILE A 35 6.77 -7.80 -3.29
CA ILE A 35 6.99 -8.88 -4.26
C ILE A 35 8.00 -9.90 -3.70
N VAL A 36 9.16 -9.43 -3.24
CA VAL A 36 10.18 -10.30 -2.66
C VAL A 36 9.61 -11.07 -1.47
N ILE A 37 8.92 -10.40 -0.55
CA ILE A 37 8.29 -11.04 0.62
C ILE A 37 7.29 -12.12 0.17
N SER A 38 6.47 -11.86 -0.83
CA SER A 38 5.47 -12.83 -1.32
C SER A 38 6.10 -14.07 -1.92
N ILE A 39 7.32 -13.96 -2.47
CA ILE A 39 8.05 -15.08 -3.08
C ILE A 39 8.79 -15.90 -2.03
N ILE A 40 9.49 -15.22 -1.10
CA ILE A 40 10.38 -15.91 -0.17
C ILE A 40 9.71 -16.40 1.11
N SER A 41 8.51 -15.90 1.44
CA SER A 41 7.81 -16.32 2.65
C SER A 41 7.06 -17.63 2.44
N ASP A 42 7.14 -18.54 3.39
CA ASP A 42 6.32 -19.76 3.45
C ASP A 42 5.02 -19.53 4.24
N ASP A 43 4.88 -18.41 4.91
CA ASP A 43 3.72 -18.06 5.72
C ASP A 43 2.59 -17.48 4.85
N ALA A 44 1.45 -18.16 4.84
CA ALA A 44 0.30 -17.76 4.02
C ALA A 44 -0.24 -16.36 4.37
N VAL A 45 -0.26 -16.00 5.65
CA VAL A 45 -0.73 -14.67 6.09
C VAL A 45 0.22 -13.58 5.62
N VAL A 46 1.53 -13.82 5.67
CA VAL A 46 2.55 -12.89 5.14
C VAL A 46 2.39 -12.72 3.64
N LYS A 47 2.20 -13.80 2.90
CA LYS A 47 1.97 -13.74 1.44
C LYS A 47 0.73 -12.92 1.09
N GLU A 48 -0.38 -13.11 1.81
CA GLU A 48 -1.61 -12.35 1.58
C GLU A 48 -1.42 -10.86 1.91
N ASN A 49 -0.74 -10.51 3.01
CA ASN A 49 -0.39 -9.12 3.32
C ASN A 49 0.48 -8.49 2.23
N ALA A 50 1.45 -9.23 1.71
CA ALA A 50 2.30 -8.76 0.63
C ALA A 50 1.50 -8.51 -0.67
N LYS A 51 0.59 -9.41 -1.05
CA LYS A 51 -0.30 -9.23 -2.19
C LYS A 51 -1.24 -8.04 -2.01
N GLU A 52 -1.83 -7.88 -0.84
CA GLU A 52 -2.68 -6.72 -0.54
C GLU A 52 -1.90 -5.41 -0.66
N SER A 53 -0.65 -5.38 -0.19
CA SER A 53 0.22 -4.21 -0.35
C SER A 53 0.51 -3.91 -1.83
N ILE A 54 0.83 -4.92 -2.64
CA ILE A 54 1.04 -4.76 -4.09
C ILE A 54 -0.22 -4.20 -4.75
N ASN A 55 -1.38 -4.82 -4.51
CA ASN A 55 -2.65 -4.37 -5.07
C ASN A 55 -2.97 -2.93 -4.66
N PHE A 56 -2.73 -2.57 -3.40
CA PHE A 56 -2.94 -1.22 -2.89
C PHE A 56 -2.08 -0.19 -3.65
N HIS A 57 -0.78 -0.46 -3.82
CA HIS A 57 0.12 0.45 -4.54
C HIS A 57 -0.24 0.58 -6.02
N LEU A 58 -0.65 -0.51 -6.66
CA LEU A 58 -1.14 -0.45 -8.05
C LEU A 58 -2.40 0.41 -8.17
N ASN A 59 -3.32 0.32 -7.20
CA ASN A 59 -4.48 1.20 -7.14
C ASN A 59 -4.09 2.67 -6.93
N VAL A 60 -3.15 2.94 -6.02
CA VAL A 60 -2.64 4.30 -5.80
C VAL A 60 -2.07 4.88 -7.09
N TRP A 61 -1.24 4.14 -7.81
CA TRP A 61 -0.65 4.60 -9.06
C TRP A 61 -1.70 4.80 -10.15
N PHE A 62 -2.64 3.86 -10.26
CA PHE A 62 -3.74 3.97 -11.21
C PHE A 62 -4.54 5.26 -11.00
N TRP A 63 -5.01 5.50 -9.78
CA TRP A 63 -5.81 6.67 -9.47
C TRP A 63 -5.00 7.97 -9.51
N ALA A 64 -3.74 7.96 -9.08
CA ALA A 64 -2.85 9.10 -9.22
C ALA A 64 -2.66 9.48 -10.70
N THR A 65 -2.58 8.51 -11.60
CA THR A 65 -2.49 8.77 -13.04
C THR A 65 -3.82 9.26 -13.60
N VAL A 66 -4.92 8.55 -13.35
CA VAL A 66 -6.23 8.85 -13.95
C VAL A 66 -6.82 10.17 -13.47
N ILE A 67 -6.58 10.54 -12.22
CA ILE A 67 -7.11 11.78 -11.62
C ILE A 67 -6.02 12.85 -11.57
N GLY A 68 -4.84 12.52 -11.08
CA GLY A 68 -3.77 13.49 -10.81
C GLY A 68 -3.20 14.11 -12.08
N VAL A 69 -2.97 13.31 -13.13
CA VAL A 69 -2.40 13.84 -14.38
C VAL A 69 -3.35 14.82 -15.07
N PRO A 70 -4.64 14.51 -15.31
CA PRO A 70 -5.56 15.48 -15.93
C PRO A 70 -5.72 16.76 -15.09
N LEU A 71 -5.88 16.63 -13.77
CA LEU A 71 -6.00 17.81 -12.90
C LEU A 71 -4.71 18.63 -12.88
N GLY A 72 -3.55 18.00 -12.92
CA GLY A 72 -2.26 18.68 -13.03
C GLY A 72 -2.12 19.45 -14.33
N ILE A 73 -2.52 18.86 -15.47
CA ILE A 73 -2.55 19.51 -16.78
C ILE A 73 -3.49 20.72 -16.76
N ILE A 74 -4.71 20.56 -16.23
CA ILE A 74 -5.68 21.66 -16.10
C ILE A 74 -5.10 22.77 -15.22
N SER A 75 -4.46 22.44 -14.12
CA SER A 75 -3.82 23.42 -13.25
C SER A 75 -2.74 24.20 -14.00
N TRP A 76 -1.94 23.53 -14.82
CA TRP A 76 -0.87 24.15 -15.61
C TRP A 76 -1.42 25.06 -16.69
N ILE A 77 -2.37 24.62 -17.53
CA ILE A 77 -2.92 25.42 -18.63
C ILE A 77 -3.78 26.60 -18.16
N THR A 78 -4.29 26.54 -16.94
CA THR A 78 -5.07 27.64 -16.31
C THR A 78 -4.17 28.58 -15.48
N PHE A 79 -2.84 28.54 -15.66
CA PHE A 79 -1.88 29.34 -14.91
C PHE A 79 -2.04 29.21 -13.39
N GLY A 80 -2.33 27.99 -12.91
CA GLY A 80 -2.46 27.69 -11.50
C GLY A 80 -3.88 27.76 -10.92
N LEU A 81 -4.87 28.31 -11.65
CA LEU A 81 -6.25 28.38 -11.16
C LEU A 81 -6.85 26.99 -10.88
N GLY A 82 -6.51 26.00 -11.71
CA GLY A 82 -6.90 24.61 -11.48
C GLY A 82 -6.32 24.00 -10.19
N GLY A 83 -5.29 24.63 -9.62
CA GLY A 83 -4.70 24.23 -8.35
C GLY A 83 -5.66 24.29 -7.17
N ILE A 84 -6.69 25.14 -7.24
CA ILE A 84 -7.76 25.20 -6.23
C ILE A 84 -8.46 23.86 -6.06
N VAL A 85 -8.57 23.06 -7.13
CA VAL A 85 -9.14 21.71 -7.09
C VAL A 85 -8.02 20.65 -6.95
N PHE A 86 -6.93 20.81 -7.67
CA PHE A 86 -5.82 19.86 -7.68
C PHE A 86 -5.24 19.61 -6.29
N PHE A 87 -4.88 20.66 -5.54
CA PHE A 87 -4.23 20.50 -4.24
C PHE A 87 -5.11 19.83 -3.18
N PRO A 88 -6.40 20.19 -3.00
CA PRO A 88 -7.27 19.46 -2.07
C PRO A 88 -7.45 17.99 -2.44
N VAL A 89 -7.56 17.65 -3.73
CA VAL A 89 -7.70 16.26 -4.20
C VAL A 89 -6.42 15.47 -3.91
N VAL A 90 -5.25 16.03 -4.18
CA VAL A 90 -3.96 15.40 -3.86
C VAL A 90 -3.81 15.23 -2.36
N ALA A 91 -4.14 16.26 -1.57
CA ALA A 91 -4.05 16.19 -0.10
C ALA A 91 -4.97 15.10 0.47
N LEU A 92 -6.20 14.98 -0.03
CA LEU A 92 -7.14 13.92 0.36
C LEU A 92 -6.60 12.53 -0.02
N GLY A 93 -6.12 12.37 -1.24
CA GLY A 93 -5.50 11.12 -1.70
C GLY A 93 -4.31 10.71 -0.83
N PHE A 94 -3.46 11.68 -0.48
CA PHE A 94 -2.33 11.48 0.41
C PHE A 94 -2.78 11.05 1.82
N ALA A 95 -3.78 11.71 2.39
CA ALA A 95 -4.32 11.38 3.71
C ALA A 95 -4.93 9.96 3.74
N ILE A 96 -5.67 9.58 2.70
CA ILE A 96 -6.23 8.23 2.56
C ILE A 96 -5.10 7.20 2.43
N HIS A 97 -4.12 7.45 1.58
CA HIS A 97 -2.97 6.57 1.37
C HIS A 97 -2.24 6.28 2.68
N TRP A 98 -1.84 7.32 3.40
CA TRP A 98 -1.12 7.18 4.67
C TRP A 98 -1.98 6.59 5.77
N GLY A 99 -3.23 7.01 5.87
CA GLY A 99 -4.18 6.49 6.86
C GLY A 99 -4.41 4.98 6.70
N LEU A 100 -4.61 4.51 5.48
CA LEU A 100 -4.79 3.09 5.19
C LEU A 100 -3.51 2.29 5.42
N THR A 101 -2.35 2.84 5.10
CA THR A 101 -1.05 2.19 5.36
C THR A 101 -0.80 2.03 6.86
N ILE A 102 -1.03 3.08 7.65
CA ILE A 102 -0.89 3.04 9.12
C ILE A 102 -1.88 2.02 9.70
N TRP A 103 -3.12 2.00 9.21
CA TRP A 103 -4.11 1.02 9.67
C TRP A 103 -3.68 -0.42 9.34
N ALA A 104 -3.15 -0.68 8.15
CA ALA A 104 -2.64 -2.00 7.78
C ALA A 104 -1.50 -2.46 8.69
N ILE A 105 -0.56 -1.56 9.01
CA ILE A 105 0.54 -1.85 9.93
C ILE A 105 0.03 -2.11 11.35
N ALA A 106 -0.90 -1.28 11.83
CA ALA A 106 -1.50 -1.47 13.15
C ALA A 106 -2.25 -2.81 13.26
N HIS A 107 -2.97 -3.22 12.20
CA HIS A 107 -3.61 -4.53 12.13
C HIS A 107 -2.57 -5.66 12.18
N ALA A 108 -1.52 -5.59 11.38
CA ALA A 108 -0.46 -6.62 11.36
C ALA A 108 0.26 -6.77 12.70
N LEU A 109 0.36 -5.69 13.47
CA LEU A 109 0.93 -5.71 14.83
C LEU A 109 -0.06 -6.26 15.86
N GLY A 110 -1.34 -5.92 15.76
CA GLY A 110 -2.37 -6.29 16.72
C GLY A 110 -2.94 -7.69 16.49
N ASP A 111 -3.23 -8.05 15.26
CA ASP A 111 -3.75 -9.35 14.84
C ASP A 111 -2.88 -9.94 13.72
N SER A 112 -1.83 -10.64 14.10
CA SER A 112 -0.93 -11.29 13.15
C SER A 112 -1.50 -12.61 12.56
N GLY A 113 -2.64 -13.07 13.06
CA GLY A 113 -3.29 -14.31 12.60
C GLY A 113 -4.05 -14.17 11.29
N THR A 114 -4.43 -12.94 10.92
CA THR A 114 -5.18 -12.63 9.72
C THR A 114 -4.46 -11.59 8.86
N SER A 115 -4.68 -11.64 7.54
CA SER A 115 -4.17 -10.61 6.64
C SER A 115 -5.06 -9.37 6.65
N PHE A 116 -4.46 -8.20 6.52
CA PHE A 116 -5.19 -6.95 6.32
C PHE A 116 -5.79 -6.90 4.91
N ARG A 117 -7.02 -6.42 4.80
CA ARG A 117 -7.71 -6.22 3.52
C ARG A 117 -7.99 -4.73 3.33
N TYR A 118 -7.32 -4.12 2.34
CA TYR A 118 -7.59 -2.72 1.99
C TYR A 118 -9.01 -2.56 1.44
N PRO A 119 -9.80 -1.59 1.92
CA PRO A 119 -11.13 -1.32 1.38
C PRO A 119 -11.03 -0.64 -0.01
N PHE A 120 -12.06 -0.86 -0.82
CA PHE A 120 -12.29 -0.13 -2.09
C PHE A 120 -11.17 -0.23 -3.13
N ILE A 121 -10.35 -1.26 -3.09
CA ILE A 121 -9.33 -1.51 -4.11
C ILE A 121 -9.73 -2.63 -5.06
N PHE A 122 -9.33 -2.54 -6.31
CA PHE A 122 -9.34 -3.70 -7.20
C PHE A 122 -8.07 -4.57 -6.97
N ARG A 123 -8.22 -5.88 -7.12
CA ARG A 123 -7.15 -6.86 -6.87
C ARG A 123 -6.78 -7.55 -8.15
N LEU A 124 -5.50 -7.52 -8.49
CA LEU A 124 -4.94 -8.20 -9.65
C LEU A 124 -4.20 -9.48 -9.24
N PHE A 125 -3.88 -9.61 -7.95
CA PHE A 125 -3.15 -10.74 -7.38
C PHE A 125 -3.89 -11.41 -6.23
#